data_be7b75de1140b4353dfb5fe3dbbc9b07
#
_entry.id   be7b75de1140b4353dfb5fe3dbbc9b07
#
_cell.length_a   1.000
_cell.length_b   1.000
_cell.length_c   1.000
_cell.angle_alpha   90.00
_cell.angle_beta   90.00
_cell.angle_gamma   90.00
#
_symmetry.space_group_name_H-M   'P 1'
#
loop_
_entity.id
_entity.type
_entity.pdbx_description
1 polymer ?
#
loop_
_entity_poly.entity_id
_entity_poly.type
_entity_poly.pdbx_seq_one_letter_code
_entity_poly.pdbx_strand_id
1 'polypeptide(L)'
;MLHGIDVPSNVRHDNTLARPLRDWGPKERVDVIVTNPPFGGMEEDGIEANYPAEFRTRETADLFLVLLMKVLKPGGRAGLVLPDGTLFGEGVKTRIKEALLTECNLHTIVRLPNGVFNPYTSIRTNLLFFSKGTPTKEVWYYEHPYPAGAKSYNKTKPIRIEEFEAEKKWWGKPDKAGYYSKRQESEVAWRVSIDAIKSGNYNLDLKNPNRTDEGPGDVEHLLPEYEKLLEQIAQTRARLREELHQALSATSRGTS
;
A
#
# COMPACT_ATOMS: atom_id res chain seq x y z
N MET A 1 5.91 28.99 6.67
CA MET A 1 5.04 27.80 6.75
C MET A 1 5.64 26.78 7.71
N LEU A 2 4.83 25.93 8.36
CA LEU A 2 5.26 24.99 9.40
C LEU A 2 6.32 23.95 8.97
N HIS A 3 6.51 23.75 7.67
CA HIS A 3 7.44 22.74 7.13
C HIS A 3 8.56 23.34 6.25
N GLY A 4 8.87 24.63 6.43
CA GLY A 4 9.97 25.28 5.70
C GLY A 4 9.70 25.55 4.22
N ILE A 5 8.44 25.49 3.79
CA ILE A 5 8.05 25.85 2.42
C ILE A 5 7.80 27.37 2.39
N ASP A 6 8.75 28.11 1.84
CA ASP A 6 8.71 29.57 1.82
C ASP A 6 7.96 30.14 0.62
N VAL A 7 7.77 29.33 -0.43
CA VAL A 7 7.09 29.73 -1.67
C VAL A 7 5.69 29.10 -1.74
N PRO A 8 4.60 29.86 -1.51
CA PRO A 8 3.22 29.32 -1.51
C PRO A 8 2.82 28.63 -2.82
N SER A 9 3.34 29.11 -3.95
CA SER A 9 3.08 28.51 -5.28
C SER A 9 3.59 27.08 -5.45
N ASN A 10 4.45 26.59 -4.55
CA ASN A 10 4.90 25.21 -4.52
C ASN A 10 3.87 24.25 -3.90
N VAL A 11 2.81 24.79 -3.29
CA VAL A 11 1.69 24.01 -2.74
C VAL A 11 0.46 24.25 -3.62
N ARG A 12 -0.01 23.22 -4.29
CA ARG A 12 -1.21 23.27 -5.11
C ARG A 12 -2.37 22.56 -4.41
N HIS A 13 -3.54 23.18 -4.45
CA HIS A 13 -4.80 22.55 -4.08
C HIS A 13 -5.50 22.13 -5.37
N ASP A 14 -5.27 20.89 -5.81
CA ASP A 14 -5.68 20.39 -7.11
C ASP A 14 -5.77 18.86 -7.11
N ASN A 15 -6.61 18.28 -7.97
CA ASN A 15 -6.51 16.86 -8.27
C ASN A 15 -5.35 16.64 -9.25
N THR A 16 -4.24 16.13 -8.73
CA THR A 16 -3.01 15.92 -9.50
C THR A 16 -3.21 14.97 -10.68
N LEU A 17 -4.16 14.04 -10.61
CA LEU A 17 -4.46 13.06 -11.67
C LEU A 17 -5.32 13.65 -12.81
N ALA A 18 -5.99 14.79 -12.57
CA ALA A 18 -6.76 15.48 -13.59
C ALA A 18 -5.90 16.10 -14.70
N ARG A 19 -4.61 16.33 -14.44
CA ARG A 19 -3.67 16.82 -15.45
C ARG A 19 -3.20 15.66 -16.33
N PRO A 20 -3.34 15.78 -17.68
CA PRO A 20 -2.89 14.75 -18.61
C PRO A 20 -1.42 14.38 -18.41
N LEU A 21 -1.12 13.08 -18.46
CA LEU A 21 0.24 12.57 -18.21
C LEU A 21 1.26 13.13 -19.23
N ARG A 22 0.82 13.41 -20.47
CA ARG A 22 1.65 14.01 -21.53
C ARG A 22 2.13 15.42 -21.20
N ASP A 23 1.39 16.15 -20.37
CA ASP A 23 1.67 17.55 -20.02
C ASP A 23 2.72 17.68 -18.90
N TRP A 24 3.14 16.55 -18.32
CA TRP A 24 4.25 16.49 -17.38
C TRP A 24 5.58 16.41 -18.13
N GLY A 25 6.16 17.59 -18.40
CA GLY A 25 7.39 17.74 -19.15
C GLY A 25 8.66 17.55 -18.30
N PRO A 26 9.85 17.66 -18.94
CA PRO A 26 11.13 17.53 -18.25
C PRO A 26 11.35 18.52 -17.11
N LYS A 27 10.75 19.71 -17.18
CA LYS A 27 10.88 20.79 -16.18
C LYS A 27 10.16 20.47 -14.87
N GLU A 28 9.13 19.64 -14.92
CA GLU A 28 8.37 19.22 -13.73
C GLU A 28 8.90 17.94 -13.09
N ARG A 29 9.92 17.33 -13.69
CA ARG A 29 10.52 16.13 -13.12
C ARG A 29 11.33 16.44 -11.88
N VAL A 30 11.24 15.54 -10.89
CA VAL A 30 11.86 15.68 -9.58
C VAL A 30 12.87 14.57 -9.30
N ASP A 31 13.78 14.83 -8.39
CA ASP A 31 14.84 13.88 -8.02
C ASP A 31 14.37 12.88 -6.96
N VAL A 32 13.45 13.31 -6.09
CA VAL A 32 12.93 12.49 -4.99
C VAL A 32 11.42 12.66 -4.87
N ILE A 33 10.71 11.56 -4.70
CA ILE A 33 9.29 11.52 -4.40
C ILE A 33 9.08 10.75 -3.11
N VAL A 34 8.34 11.36 -2.16
CA VAL A 34 7.80 10.69 -0.98
C VAL A 34 6.31 11.00 -0.92
N THR A 35 5.47 9.98 -0.96
CA THR A 35 4.03 10.22 -1.04
C THR A 35 3.21 9.09 -0.40
N ASN A 36 2.04 9.47 0.06
CA ASN A 36 1.00 8.57 0.53
C ASN A 36 -0.27 8.86 -0.28
N PRO A 37 -0.45 8.21 -1.46
CA PRO A 37 -1.65 8.39 -2.27
C PRO A 37 -2.91 7.89 -1.53
N PRO A 38 -4.11 8.36 -1.90
CA PRO A 38 -5.35 7.81 -1.38
C PRO A 38 -5.46 6.29 -1.64
N PHE A 39 -5.94 5.53 -0.65
CA PHE A 39 -6.11 4.08 -0.75
C PHE A 39 -7.53 3.72 -1.21
N GLY A 40 -7.65 2.89 -2.25
CA GLY A 40 -8.93 2.32 -2.67
C GLY A 40 -9.96 3.32 -3.18
N GLY A 41 -9.57 4.52 -3.53
CA GLY A 41 -10.42 5.50 -4.21
C GLY A 41 -10.56 5.18 -5.69
N MET A 42 -11.71 5.59 -6.26
CA MET A 42 -11.90 5.63 -7.71
C MET A 42 -11.99 7.10 -8.16
N GLU A 43 -11.28 7.42 -9.22
CA GLU A 43 -11.34 8.75 -9.83
C GLU A 43 -12.66 8.99 -10.56
N GLU A 44 -12.98 10.26 -10.76
CA GLU A 44 -14.12 10.68 -11.59
C GLU A 44 -13.97 10.19 -13.02
N ASP A 45 -15.11 10.01 -13.70
CA ASP A 45 -15.16 9.59 -15.10
C ASP A 45 -14.38 10.56 -15.99
N GLY A 46 -13.54 10.00 -16.86
CA GLY A 46 -12.73 10.76 -17.80
C GLY A 46 -11.30 11.03 -17.35
N ILE A 47 -10.98 10.94 -16.06
CA ILE A 47 -9.59 11.12 -15.56
C ILE A 47 -8.67 10.05 -16.14
N GLU A 48 -9.14 8.82 -16.29
CA GLU A 48 -8.39 7.72 -16.89
C GLU A 48 -7.97 7.99 -18.34
N ALA A 49 -8.70 8.87 -19.06
CA ALA A 49 -8.35 9.28 -20.41
C ALA A 49 -7.07 10.14 -20.48
N ASN A 50 -6.63 10.68 -19.35
CA ASN A 50 -5.36 11.42 -19.23
C ASN A 50 -4.13 10.51 -19.29
N TYR A 51 -4.32 9.19 -19.27
CA TYR A 51 -3.28 8.17 -19.21
C TYR A 51 -3.24 7.34 -20.50
N PRO A 52 -2.07 6.75 -20.85
CA PRO A 52 -1.94 5.80 -21.95
C PRO A 52 -2.97 4.67 -21.86
N ALA A 53 -3.44 4.18 -23.02
CA ALA A 53 -4.51 3.19 -23.10
C ALA A 53 -4.22 1.91 -22.29
N GLU A 54 -2.95 1.49 -22.26
CA GLU A 54 -2.50 0.31 -21.51
C GLU A 54 -2.58 0.46 -19.99
N PHE A 55 -2.58 1.71 -19.47
CA PHE A 55 -2.62 2.02 -18.04
C PHE A 55 -3.96 2.62 -17.59
N ARG A 56 -4.97 2.64 -18.44
CA ARG A 56 -6.27 3.19 -18.09
C ARG A 56 -6.98 2.35 -17.05
N THR A 57 -7.17 2.94 -15.90
CA THR A 57 -7.95 2.44 -14.77
C THR A 57 -8.56 3.63 -14.05
N ARG A 58 -9.58 3.40 -13.25
CA ARG A 58 -10.12 4.44 -12.35
C ARG A 58 -9.54 4.35 -10.95
N GLU A 59 -8.74 3.35 -10.65
CA GLU A 59 -8.16 3.19 -9.32
C GLU A 59 -7.07 4.24 -9.07
N THR A 60 -7.30 5.10 -8.08
CA THR A 60 -6.45 6.24 -7.74
C THR A 60 -5.00 5.82 -7.46
N ALA A 61 -4.78 4.78 -6.67
CA ALA A 61 -3.43 4.32 -6.31
C ALA A 61 -2.60 3.87 -7.53
N ASP A 62 -3.25 3.22 -8.49
CA ASP A 62 -2.61 2.74 -9.71
C ASP A 62 -2.23 3.89 -10.64
N LEU A 63 -3.13 4.86 -10.82
CA LEU A 63 -2.85 6.07 -11.61
C LEU A 63 -1.73 6.90 -11.00
N PHE A 64 -1.68 7.01 -9.66
CA PHE A 64 -0.56 7.65 -8.98
C PHE A 64 0.75 6.94 -9.28
N LEU A 65 0.81 5.61 -9.25
CA LEU A 65 2.03 4.88 -9.55
C LEU A 65 2.54 5.19 -10.97
N VAL A 66 1.64 5.23 -11.97
CA VAL A 66 1.99 5.63 -13.34
C VAL A 66 2.52 7.06 -13.41
N LEU A 67 1.85 8.00 -12.72
CA LEU A 67 2.29 9.40 -12.65
C LEU A 67 3.68 9.51 -12.03
N LEU A 68 3.93 8.83 -10.91
CA LEU A 68 5.22 8.88 -10.22
C LEU A 68 6.36 8.39 -11.10
N MET A 69 6.15 7.30 -11.86
CA MET A 69 7.13 6.83 -12.84
C MET A 69 7.41 7.91 -13.91
N LYS A 70 6.40 8.68 -14.34
CA LYS A 70 6.55 9.73 -15.33
C LYS A 70 7.32 10.95 -14.83
N VAL A 71 7.00 11.42 -13.61
CA VAL A 71 7.57 12.66 -13.06
C VAL A 71 8.91 12.46 -12.35
N LEU A 72 9.32 11.23 -12.11
CA LEU A 72 10.64 10.94 -11.56
C LEU A 72 11.71 11.10 -12.65
N LYS A 73 12.81 11.81 -12.33
CA LYS A 73 13.97 11.91 -13.22
C LYS A 73 14.69 10.56 -13.35
N PRO A 74 15.40 10.29 -14.46
CA PRO A 74 16.40 9.21 -14.50
C PRO A 74 17.39 9.35 -13.32
N GLY A 75 17.63 8.27 -12.59
CA GLY A 75 18.44 8.28 -11.36
C GLY A 75 17.69 8.80 -10.12
N GLY A 76 16.50 9.32 -10.28
CA GLY A 76 15.63 9.73 -9.16
C GLY A 76 15.09 8.52 -8.39
N ARG A 77 14.62 8.76 -7.17
CA ARG A 77 14.15 7.72 -6.25
C ARG A 77 12.78 8.07 -5.66
N ALA A 78 11.98 7.06 -5.43
CA ALA A 78 10.65 7.21 -4.85
C ALA A 78 10.45 6.29 -3.65
N GLY A 79 9.71 6.78 -2.66
CA GLY A 79 9.15 6.02 -1.56
C GLY A 79 7.66 6.33 -1.44
N LEU A 80 6.82 5.31 -1.45
CA LEU A 80 5.37 5.51 -1.43
C LEU A 80 4.65 4.43 -0.64
N VAL A 81 3.48 4.79 -0.12
CA VAL A 81 2.58 3.86 0.54
C VAL A 81 1.56 3.36 -0.46
N LEU A 82 1.41 2.05 -0.61
CA LEU A 82 0.39 1.45 -1.46
C LEU A 82 -0.39 0.34 -0.75
N PRO A 83 -1.69 0.18 -1.05
CA PRO A 83 -2.48 -0.94 -0.52
C PRO A 83 -2.07 -2.27 -1.17
N ASP A 84 -2.34 -3.38 -0.48
CA ASP A 84 -2.10 -4.73 -1.01
C ASP A 84 -2.76 -4.95 -2.38
N GLY A 85 -3.95 -4.36 -2.61
CA GLY A 85 -4.69 -4.47 -3.86
C GLY A 85 -3.91 -4.05 -5.11
N THR A 86 -2.96 -3.13 -4.99
CA THR A 86 -2.05 -2.76 -6.10
C THR A 86 -1.01 -3.86 -6.37
N LEU A 87 -0.58 -4.57 -5.33
CA LEU A 87 0.48 -5.58 -5.45
C LEU A 87 0.01 -6.87 -6.11
N PHE A 88 -1.18 -7.39 -5.76
CA PHE A 88 -1.68 -8.66 -6.28
C PHE A 88 -2.60 -8.53 -7.51
N GLY A 89 -3.18 -7.35 -7.76
CA GLY A 89 -4.18 -7.16 -8.82
C GLY A 89 -3.67 -7.55 -10.22
N GLU A 90 -4.61 -7.95 -11.06
CA GLU A 90 -4.38 -8.39 -12.44
C GLU A 90 -4.82 -7.36 -13.50
N GLY A 91 -4.68 -7.71 -14.77
CA GLY A 91 -5.12 -6.87 -15.89
C GLY A 91 -4.29 -5.60 -16.06
N VAL A 92 -4.88 -4.41 -15.86
CA VAL A 92 -4.16 -3.12 -15.95
C VAL A 92 -3.06 -3.04 -14.91
N LYS A 93 -3.30 -3.55 -13.71
CA LYS A 93 -2.31 -3.59 -12.62
C LYS A 93 -1.07 -4.41 -12.99
N THR A 94 -1.24 -5.53 -13.70
CA THR A 94 -0.11 -6.32 -14.21
C THR A 94 0.76 -5.49 -15.14
N ARG A 95 0.17 -4.76 -16.10
CA ARG A 95 0.92 -3.89 -17.02
C ARG A 95 1.65 -2.75 -16.31
N ILE A 96 1.01 -2.15 -15.31
CA ILE A 96 1.64 -1.10 -14.50
C ILE A 96 2.84 -1.65 -13.71
N LYS A 97 2.70 -2.83 -13.12
CA LYS A 97 3.80 -3.51 -12.40
C LYS A 97 4.94 -3.93 -13.35
N GLU A 98 4.60 -4.43 -14.53
CA GLU A 98 5.60 -4.73 -15.57
C GLU A 98 6.38 -3.49 -15.98
N ALA A 99 5.70 -2.36 -16.25
CA ALA A 99 6.35 -1.09 -16.56
C ALA A 99 7.24 -0.61 -15.41
N LEU A 100 6.76 -0.68 -14.17
CA LEU A 100 7.54 -0.33 -12.98
C LEU A 100 8.83 -1.16 -12.88
N LEU A 101 8.74 -2.47 -13.06
CA LEU A 101 9.88 -3.38 -12.95
C LEU A 101 10.85 -3.29 -14.13
N THR A 102 10.39 -2.80 -15.27
CA THR A 102 11.19 -2.62 -16.49
C THR A 102 11.90 -1.27 -16.51
N GLU A 103 11.20 -0.18 -16.15
CA GLU A 103 11.74 1.19 -16.20
C GLU A 103 12.46 1.60 -14.93
N CYS A 104 12.13 0.95 -13.81
CA CYS A 104 12.64 1.28 -12.49
C CYS A 104 13.22 0.03 -11.81
N ASN A 105 14.14 0.27 -10.89
CA ASN A 105 14.58 -0.73 -9.93
C ASN A 105 13.70 -0.65 -8.68
N LEU A 106 12.64 -1.45 -8.62
CA LEU A 106 11.88 -1.68 -7.40
C LEU A 106 12.72 -2.57 -6.47
N HIS A 107 13.47 -1.94 -5.60
CA HIS A 107 14.47 -2.65 -4.78
C HIS A 107 13.98 -3.07 -3.40
N THR A 108 12.86 -2.51 -2.91
CA THR A 108 12.39 -2.83 -1.55
C THR A 108 10.89 -2.66 -1.44
N ILE A 109 10.24 -3.65 -0.85
CA ILE A 109 8.86 -3.58 -0.36
C ILE A 109 8.91 -3.88 1.14
N VAL A 110 8.49 -2.91 1.97
CA VAL A 110 8.28 -3.14 3.41
C VAL A 110 6.79 -3.42 3.62
N ARG A 111 6.47 -4.61 4.08
CA ARG A 111 5.10 -5.01 4.39
C ARG A 111 4.74 -4.54 5.79
N LEU A 112 3.77 -3.63 5.88
CA LEU A 112 3.32 -3.12 7.16
C LEU A 112 2.28 -4.06 7.79
N PRO A 113 2.27 -4.22 9.12
CA PRO A 113 1.28 -5.03 9.80
C PRO A 113 -0.11 -4.38 9.76
N ASN A 114 -1.13 -5.16 10.11
CA ASN A 114 -2.50 -4.66 10.13
C ASN A 114 -2.69 -3.48 11.08
N GLY A 115 -3.61 -2.58 10.71
CA GLY A 115 -4.10 -1.53 11.60
C GLY A 115 -3.21 -0.30 11.71
N VAL A 116 -2.13 -0.19 10.92
CA VAL A 116 -1.25 1.00 10.92
C VAL A 116 -2.03 2.30 10.67
N PHE A 117 -3.08 2.23 9.85
CA PHE A 117 -3.92 3.38 9.52
C PHE A 117 -5.28 3.40 10.26
N ASN A 118 -5.44 2.59 11.31
CA ASN A 118 -6.64 2.65 12.15
C ASN A 118 -6.77 4.00 12.88
N PRO A 119 -7.98 4.57 12.99
CA PRO A 119 -9.30 4.04 12.61
C PRO A 119 -9.74 4.39 11.18
N TYR A 120 -8.89 5.01 10.36
CA TYR A 120 -9.26 5.55 9.04
C TYR A 120 -9.50 4.44 8.02
N THR A 121 -8.68 3.40 8.04
CA THR A 121 -8.84 2.22 7.19
C THR A 121 -8.22 0.99 7.84
N SER A 122 -8.78 -0.19 7.57
CA SER A 122 -8.23 -1.51 7.91
C SER A 122 -7.42 -2.13 6.76
N ILE A 123 -7.28 -1.44 5.63
CA ILE A 123 -6.57 -1.94 4.46
C ILE A 123 -5.08 -2.12 4.82
N ARG A 124 -4.54 -3.29 4.50
CA ARG A 124 -3.10 -3.53 4.61
C ARG A 124 -2.35 -2.70 3.59
N THR A 125 -1.23 -2.18 4.01
CA THR A 125 -0.41 -1.30 3.19
C THR A 125 1.05 -1.73 3.19
N ASN A 126 1.76 -1.28 2.16
CA ASN A 126 3.16 -1.55 1.97
C ASN A 126 3.90 -0.25 1.66
N LEU A 127 5.16 -0.18 2.05
CA LEU A 127 6.05 0.88 1.61
C LEU A 127 6.87 0.34 0.43
N LEU A 128 6.74 0.98 -0.72
CA LEU A 128 7.50 0.65 -1.92
C LEU A 128 8.62 1.67 -2.12
N PHE A 129 9.80 1.17 -2.45
CA PHE A 129 10.96 2.00 -2.73
C PHE A 129 11.60 1.58 -4.05
N PHE A 130 11.70 2.54 -4.96
CA PHE A 130 12.31 2.30 -6.26
C PHE A 130 13.15 3.48 -6.74
N SER A 131 14.05 3.23 -7.68
CA SER A 131 14.82 4.23 -8.41
C SER A 131 14.62 4.08 -9.91
N LYS A 132 14.53 5.20 -10.64
CA LYS A 132 14.27 5.20 -12.09
C LYS A 132 15.57 5.08 -12.89
N GLY A 133 15.51 4.33 -14.00
CA GLY A 133 16.57 4.29 -15.02
C GLY A 133 17.35 2.98 -15.07
N THR A 134 17.10 2.06 -14.14
CA THR A 134 17.63 0.69 -14.16
C THR A 134 16.49 -0.29 -13.97
N PRO A 135 16.42 -1.40 -14.74
CA PRO A 135 15.40 -2.40 -14.53
C PRO A 135 15.61 -3.16 -13.21
N THR A 136 14.53 -3.67 -12.65
CA THR A 136 14.56 -4.53 -11.46
C THR A 136 15.18 -5.89 -11.80
N LYS A 137 16.11 -6.36 -10.98
CA LYS A 137 16.66 -7.72 -11.04
C LYS A 137 16.11 -8.62 -9.95
N GLU A 138 15.95 -8.06 -8.78
CA GLU A 138 15.38 -8.71 -7.60
C GLU A 138 14.65 -7.69 -6.75
N VAL A 139 13.62 -8.11 -6.04
CA VAL A 139 12.89 -7.30 -5.07
C VAL A 139 13.17 -7.85 -3.68
N TRP A 140 13.60 -6.99 -2.78
CA TRP A 140 13.74 -7.30 -1.38
C TRP A 140 12.44 -6.98 -0.65
N TYR A 141 11.98 -7.92 0.13
CA TYR A 141 10.85 -7.77 1.03
C TYR A 141 11.35 -7.67 2.46
N TYR A 142 10.69 -6.85 3.25
CA TYR A 142 10.88 -6.77 4.68
C TYR A 142 9.51 -6.75 5.36
N GLU A 143 9.26 -7.68 6.26
CA GLU A 143 8.02 -7.75 7.02
C GLU A 143 8.22 -7.01 8.35
N HIS A 144 7.60 -5.83 8.47
CA HIS A 144 7.68 -5.03 9.69
C HIS A 144 6.93 -5.72 10.83
N PRO A 145 7.61 -6.10 11.93
CA PRO A 145 6.95 -6.79 13.03
C PRO A 145 6.14 -5.84 13.89
N TYR A 146 5.16 -6.35 14.61
CA TYR A 146 4.58 -5.60 15.72
C TYR A 146 5.61 -5.42 16.85
N PRO A 147 5.55 -4.31 17.59
CA PRO A 147 6.31 -4.16 18.83
C PRO A 147 6.00 -5.30 19.80
N ALA A 148 6.98 -5.66 20.64
CA ALA A 148 6.81 -6.72 21.63
C ALA A 148 5.56 -6.51 22.49
N GLY A 149 4.68 -7.53 22.54
CA GLY A 149 3.41 -7.49 23.26
C GLY A 149 2.26 -6.73 22.57
N ALA A 150 2.47 -6.14 21.40
CA ALA A 150 1.40 -5.53 20.61
C ALA A 150 0.86 -6.53 19.57
N LYS A 151 -0.46 -6.57 19.41
CA LYS A 151 -1.16 -7.37 18.37
C LYS A 151 -1.83 -6.53 17.30
N SER A 152 -1.90 -5.21 17.50
CA SER A 152 -2.50 -4.27 16.56
C SER A 152 -2.08 -2.84 16.87
N TYR A 153 -2.13 -1.98 15.86
CA TYR A 153 -2.05 -0.53 16.03
C TYR A 153 -3.45 0.09 16.12
N ASN A 154 -3.54 1.22 16.80
CA ASN A 154 -4.77 1.99 16.91
C ASN A 154 -4.45 3.48 17.19
N LYS A 155 -5.49 4.32 17.29
CA LYS A 155 -5.34 5.77 17.52
C LYS A 155 -4.50 6.12 18.76
N THR A 156 -4.58 5.33 19.82
CA THR A 156 -3.85 5.57 21.07
C THR A 156 -2.45 4.93 21.10
N LYS A 157 -2.21 3.94 20.25
CA LYS A 157 -0.92 3.27 20.06
C LYS A 157 -0.61 3.21 18.56
N PRO A 158 -0.26 4.36 17.93
CA PRO A 158 0.10 4.40 16.52
C PRO A 158 1.51 3.84 16.31
N ILE A 159 1.81 3.46 15.07
CA ILE A 159 3.18 3.11 14.67
C ILE A 159 4.12 4.30 14.88
N ARG A 160 5.34 4.03 15.31
CA ARG A 160 6.35 5.05 15.60
C ARG A 160 7.58 4.87 14.73
N ILE A 161 8.28 5.96 14.47
CA ILE A 161 9.48 5.95 13.62
C ILE A 161 10.64 5.15 14.23
N GLU A 162 10.69 5.05 15.56
CA GLU A 162 11.69 4.28 16.29
C GLU A 162 11.57 2.78 16.04
N GLU A 163 10.38 2.31 15.68
CA GLU A 163 10.13 0.89 15.37
C GLU A 163 10.84 0.44 14.08
N PHE A 164 11.21 1.38 13.21
CA PHE A 164 11.94 1.13 11.96
C PHE A 164 13.47 1.07 12.13
N GLU A 165 14.02 1.06 13.33
CA GLU A 165 15.48 1.04 13.52
C GLU A 165 16.12 -0.27 13.03
N ALA A 166 15.41 -1.39 13.09
CA ALA A 166 15.89 -2.65 12.55
C ALA A 166 15.98 -2.61 11.01
N GLU A 167 14.96 -2.08 10.34
CA GLU A 167 14.94 -1.88 8.89
C GLU A 167 16.03 -0.91 8.44
N LYS A 168 16.22 0.20 9.14
CA LYS A 168 17.26 1.19 8.83
C LYS A 168 18.66 0.56 8.90
N LYS A 169 18.91 -0.28 9.90
CA LYS A 169 20.18 -1.02 10.02
C LYS A 169 20.35 -2.04 8.91
N TRP A 170 19.29 -2.77 8.58
CA TRP A 170 19.28 -3.76 7.51
C TRP A 170 19.39 -3.13 6.12
N TRP A 171 18.92 -1.89 5.94
CA TRP A 171 18.74 -1.23 4.63
C TRP A 171 19.99 -1.27 3.77
N GLY A 172 21.17 -0.99 4.34
CA GLY A 172 22.44 -0.98 3.63
C GLY A 172 22.56 0.14 2.59
N LYS A 173 23.59 0.03 1.77
CA LYS A 173 23.86 0.96 0.66
C LYS A 173 23.81 0.21 -0.66
N PRO A 174 23.27 0.80 -1.74
CA PRO A 174 23.31 0.21 -3.06
C PRO A 174 24.75 0.17 -3.59
N ASP A 175 25.01 -0.75 -4.49
CA ASP A 175 26.22 -0.77 -5.31
C ASP A 175 26.21 0.35 -6.37
N LYS A 176 27.28 0.42 -7.20
CA LYS A 176 27.39 1.44 -8.26
C LYS A 176 26.29 1.34 -9.32
N ALA A 177 25.66 0.18 -9.47
CA ALA A 177 24.55 -0.05 -10.40
C ALA A 177 23.17 0.16 -9.75
N GLY A 178 23.13 0.51 -8.47
CA GLY A 178 21.89 0.79 -7.75
C GLY A 178 21.24 -0.44 -7.10
N TYR A 179 21.91 -1.60 -7.07
CA TYR A 179 21.37 -2.83 -6.48
C TYR A 179 21.88 -3.03 -5.05
N TYR A 180 21.07 -3.67 -4.22
CA TYR A 180 21.36 -3.92 -2.80
C TYR A 180 21.90 -5.33 -2.55
N SER A 181 22.92 -5.75 -3.32
CA SER A 181 23.49 -7.09 -3.33
C SER A 181 24.11 -7.55 -1.99
N LYS A 182 24.40 -6.62 -1.07
CA LYS A 182 24.98 -6.93 0.24
C LYS A 182 23.97 -7.16 1.35
N ARG A 183 22.66 -7.01 1.07
CA ARG A 183 21.61 -7.33 2.04
C ARG A 183 21.60 -8.82 2.34
N GLN A 184 21.23 -9.16 3.55
CA GLN A 184 21.11 -10.56 3.98
C GLN A 184 19.64 -10.89 4.25
N GLU A 185 19.28 -12.11 3.92
CA GLU A 185 18.00 -12.68 4.28
C GLU A 185 17.94 -12.99 5.77
N SER A 186 16.76 -12.92 6.36
CA SER A 186 16.48 -13.20 7.75
C SER A 186 15.05 -13.73 7.89
N GLU A 187 14.60 -13.99 9.12
CA GLU A 187 13.20 -14.40 9.38
C GLU A 187 12.17 -13.40 8.85
N VAL A 188 12.52 -12.09 8.81
CA VAL A 188 11.63 -11.01 8.38
C VAL A 188 12.01 -10.41 7.03
N ALA A 189 13.16 -10.77 6.46
CA ALA A 189 13.65 -10.21 5.20
C ALA A 189 14.03 -11.30 4.21
N TRP A 190 13.52 -11.21 2.99
CA TRP A 190 13.81 -12.15 1.91
C TRP A 190 13.87 -11.43 0.56
N ARG A 191 14.40 -12.09 -0.44
CA ARG A 191 14.46 -11.56 -1.81
C ARG A 191 13.77 -12.49 -2.78
N VAL A 192 13.26 -11.92 -3.86
CA VAL A 192 12.64 -12.64 -4.95
C VAL A 192 13.21 -12.13 -6.27
N SER A 193 13.63 -13.05 -7.12
CA SER A 193 14.17 -12.70 -8.44
C SER A 193 13.09 -12.16 -9.37
N ILE A 194 13.47 -11.33 -10.32
CA ILE A 194 12.55 -10.83 -11.34
C ILE A 194 11.93 -11.97 -12.17
N ASP A 195 12.65 -13.06 -12.41
CA ASP A 195 12.14 -14.19 -13.18
C ASP A 195 11.03 -14.92 -12.43
N ALA A 196 11.15 -15.07 -11.12
CA ALA A 196 10.08 -15.62 -10.28
C ALA A 196 8.84 -14.70 -10.26
N ILE A 197 9.03 -13.38 -10.20
CA ILE A 197 7.93 -12.41 -10.26
C ILE A 197 7.22 -12.47 -11.62
N LYS A 198 7.97 -12.52 -12.72
CA LYS A 198 7.42 -12.66 -14.09
C LYS A 198 6.62 -13.95 -14.27
N SER A 199 7.15 -15.08 -13.80
CA SER A 199 6.44 -16.36 -13.86
C SER A 199 5.16 -16.38 -13.02
N GLY A 200 5.10 -15.55 -11.96
CA GLY A 200 3.91 -15.31 -11.14
C GLY A 200 3.02 -14.18 -11.67
N ASN A 201 3.05 -13.88 -12.98
CA ASN A 201 2.24 -12.81 -13.60
C ASN A 201 2.40 -11.44 -12.94
N TYR A 202 3.65 -11.09 -12.58
CA TYR A 202 4.00 -9.84 -11.90
C TYR A 202 3.26 -9.64 -10.56
N ASN A 203 2.87 -10.71 -9.89
CA ASN A 203 2.34 -10.63 -8.54
C ASN A 203 3.46 -10.21 -7.58
N LEU A 204 3.26 -9.08 -6.89
CA LEU A 204 4.18 -8.55 -5.88
C LEU A 204 3.70 -8.81 -4.45
N ASP A 205 2.51 -9.41 -4.27
CA ASP A 205 2.02 -9.83 -2.95
C ASP A 205 2.54 -11.24 -2.61
N LEU A 206 3.84 -11.32 -2.34
CA LEU A 206 4.51 -12.59 -2.04
C LEU A 206 4.65 -12.79 -0.54
N LYS A 207 4.26 -13.98 -0.08
CA LYS A 207 4.37 -14.35 1.34
C LYS A 207 5.83 -14.56 1.72
N ASN A 208 6.12 -14.35 3.01
CA ASN A 208 7.43 -14.61 3.59
C ASN A 208 7.70 -16.14 3.63
N PRO A 209 8.70 -16.64 2.88
CA PRO A 209 9.00 -18.07 2.84
C PRO A 209 9.65 -18.59 4.14
N ASN A 210 10.20 -17.67 4.95
CA ASN A 210 10.88 -18.02 6.22
C ASN A 210 9.91 -18.08 7.40
N ARG A 211 8.67 -17.63 7.22
CA ARG A 211 7.61 -17.85 8.19
C ARG A 211 7.02 -19.22 7.95
N THR A 212 7.15 -20.12 8.91
CA THR A 212 6.21 -21.22 9.01
C THR A 212 4.83 -20.59 9.14
N ASP A 213 4.01 -20.72 8.09
CA ASP A 213 2.60 -20.39 8.17
C ASP A 213 2.10 -21.21 9.36
N GLU A 214 1.92 -20.58 10.51
CA GLU A 214 0.97 -21.07 11.46
C GLU A 214 -0.34 -20.96 10.69
N GLY A 215 -0.67 -22.03 9.97
CA GLY A 215 -1.88 -22.15 9.15
C GLY A 215 -3.08 -21.63 9.94
N PRO A 216 -4.27 -21.57 9.40
CA PRO A 216 -5.43 -20.96 10.06
C PRO A 216 -5.79 -21.59 11.42
N GLY A 217 -4.80 -22.01 12.21
CA GLY A 217 -4.97 -22.65 13.49
C GLY A 217 -5.57 -24.07 13.35
N ASP A 218 -5.51 -24.84 14.40
CA ASP A 218 -6.19 -26.12 14.45
C ASP A 218 -7.68 -25.89 14.24
N VAL A 219 -8.26 -26.54 13.25
CA VAL A 219 -9.69 -26.44 12.90
C VAL A 219 -10.56 -26.72 14.11
N GLU A 220 -10.10 -27.62 15.00
CA GLU A 220 -10.79 -27.94 16.27
C GLU A 220 -10.85 -26.74 17.25
N HIS A 221 -9.87 -25.83 17.18
CA HIS A 221 -9.89 -24.59 17.98
C HIS A 221 -10.62 -23.43 17.31
N LEU A 222 -10.56 -23.33 15.98
CA LEU A 222 -11.19 -22.24 15.22
C LEU A 222 -12.71 -22.42 15.08
N LEU A 223 -13.18 -23.65 14.99
CA LEU A 223 -14.59 -23.94 14.81
C LEU A 223 -15.45 -23.41 15.97
N PRO A 224 -15.09 -23.66 17.24
CA PRO A 224 -15.83 -23.08 18.39
C PRO A 224 -15.77 -21.56 18.45
N GLU A 225 -14.65 -20.94 18.05
CA GLU A 225 -14.54 -19.49 18.02
C GLU A 225 -15.41 -18.87 16.92
N TYR A 226 -15.46 -19.50 15.76
CA TYR A 226 -16.35 -19.13 14.66
C TYR A 226 -17.83 -19.23 15.05
N GLU A 227 -18.24 -20.33 15.66
CA GLU A 227 -19.61 -20.54 16.15
C GLU A 227 -20.00 -19.46 17.17
N LYS A 228 -19.12 -19.17 18.13
CA LYS A 228 -19.33 -18.10 19.11
C LYS A 228 -19.48 -16.73 18.47
N LEU A 229 -18.68 -16.45 17.43
CA LEU A 229 -18.73 -15.18 16.68
C LEU A 229 -20.07 -15.06 15.91
N LEU A 230 -20.54 -16.13 15.29
CA LEU A 230 -21.85 -16.18 14.62
C LEU A 230 -22.99 -15.90 15.60
N GLU A 231 -22.93 -16.48 16.79
CA GLU A 231 -23.93 -16.23 17.84
C GLU A 231 -23.94 -14.76 18.29
N GLN A 232 -22.76 -14.17 18.50
CA GLN A 232 -22.63 -12.73 18.83
C GLN A 232 -23.19 -11.82 17.74
N ILE A 233 -22.93 -12.15 16.48
CA ILE A 233 -23.50 -11.42 15.32
C ILE A 233 -25.03 -11.53 15.32
N ALA A 234 -25.58 -12.71 15.56
CA ALA A 234 -27.03 -12.92 15.61
C ALA A 234 -27.68 -12.11 16.75
N GLN A 235 -27.11 -12.13 17.93
CA GLN A 235 -27.55 -11.37 19.09
C GLN A 235 -27.52 -9.86 18.83
N THR A 236 -26.42 -9.36 18.26
CA THR A 236 -26.26 -7.93 17.93
C THR A 236 -27.29 -7.48 16.89
N ARG A 237 -27.52 -8.31 15.86
CA ARG A 237 -28.56 -8.03 14.85
C ARG A 237 -29.97 -8.03 15.44
N ALA A 238 -30.27 -8.94 16.35
CA ALA A 238 -31.56 -9.00 17.02
C ALA A 238 -31.81 -7.74 17.88
N ARG A 239 -30.80 -7.34 18.67
CA ARG A 239 -30.87 -6.13 19.48
C ARG A 239 -31.03 -4.86 18.63
N LEU A 240 -30.26 -4.74 17.54
CA LEU A 240 -30.37 -3.60 16.63
C LEU A 240 -31.79 -3.51 15.99
N ARG A 241 -32.36 -4.67 15.63
CA ARG A 241 -33.72 -4.73 15.09
C ARG A 241 -34.74 -4.28 16.12
N GLU A 242 -34.61 -4.68 17.38
CA GLU A 242 -35.49 -4.30 18.46
C GLU A 242 -35.40 -2.79 18.76
N GLU A 243 -34.19 -2.24 18.87
CA GLU A 243 -33.96 -0.80 19.06
C GLU A 243 -34.57 0.01 17.89
N LEU A 244 -34.44 -0.47 16.65
CA LEU A 244 -35.02 0.17 15.48
C LEU A 244 -36.54 0.16 15.53
N HIS A 245 -37.16 -0.96 15.90
CA HIS A 245 -38.63 -1.06 16.08
C HIS A 245 -39.12 -0.12 17.17
N GLN A 246 -38.43 -0.02 18.30
CA GLN A 246 -38.75 0.90 19.37
C GLN A 246 -38.67 2.36 18.93
N ALA A 247 -37.60 2.74 18.20
CA ALA A 247 -37.43 4.08 17.68
C ALA A 247 -38.56 4.47 16.68
N LEU A 248 -38.90 3.57 15.75
CA LEU A 248 -39.96 3.79 14.78
C LEU A 248 -41.32 3.90 15.45
N SER A 249 -41.59 3.09 16.51
CA SER A 249 -42.83 3.13 17.26
C SER A 249 -42.99 4.41 18.11
N ALA A 250 -41.88 4.96 18.60
CA ALA A 250 -41.83 6.22 19.33
C ALA A 250 -42.11 7.41 18.40
N THR A 251 -41.60 7.39 17.18
CA THR A 251 -41.80 8.44 16.18
C THR A 251 -43.24 8.51 15.69
N SER A 252 -43.95 7.34 15.59
CA SER A 252 -45.35 7.29 15.17
C SER A 252 -46.34 7.76 16.23
N ARG A 253 -45.96 7.84 17.52
CA ARG A 253 -46.77 8.37 18.62
C ARG A 253 -46.63 9.86 18.86
N GLY A 254 -45.67 10.52 18.25
CA GLY A 254 -45.39 11.96 18.38
C GLY A 254 -46.05 12.85 17.32
N THR A 255 -46.83 12.26 16.41
CA THR A 255 -47.50 12.98 15.29
C THR A 255 -49.02 12.89 15.35
N SER A 256 -49.63 12.71 16.56
CA SER A 256 -51.08 12.77 16.77
C SER A 256 -51.43 13.98 17.60
#